data_4b64749806a93045e8ec8edbbb915fae
#
_entry.id   4b64749806a93045e8ec8edbbb915fae
#
_cell.length_a   1.000
_cell.length_b   1.000
_cell.length_c   1.000
_cell.angle_alpha   90.00
_cell.angle_beta   90.00
_cell.angle_gamma   90.00
#
_symmetry.space_group_name_H-M   'P 1'
#
loop_
_entity.id
_entity.type
_entity.pdbx_description
1 polymer ?
#
loop_
_entity_poly.entity_id
_entity_poly.type
_entity_poly.pdbx_seq_one_letter_code
_entity_poly.pdbx_strand_id
1 'polypeptide(L)'
;MAKTNGKGLTELEKAFAEDMNLGFEEVTATDLQIPFLRIIQALSPQIKKSDGEYIEGASQGDIFNTVTRKRWGDDGVVVIPTYFQMKFLEFVPRTQGGGFIGELSAASEEVRTAIRDKDTGMELLENGNELVRTAQHYVKLVHEDGSLESAIIDMKKTQLKRSRIWMSMMTMQKRNGKTLPSFAKTYRLKAWRTATTRAAGTRGMSALRATLTD
;
A
#
# COMPACT_ATOMS: atom_id res chain seq x y z
N MET A 1 39.36 14.48 8.01
CA MET A 1 38.19 15.27 8.49
C MET A 1 37.50 15.89 7.30
N ALA A 2 36.45 15.32 6.78
CA ALA A 2 35.65 15.86 5.68
C ALA A 2 34.63 16.83 6.28
N LYS A 3 34.72 18.10 5.90
CA LYS A 3 33.74 19.13 6.27
C LYS A 3 32.46 18.85 5.48
N THR A 4 31.40 18.44 6.16
CA THR A 4 30.02 18.45 5.65
C THR A 4 29.63 19.93 5.48
N ASN A 5 29.62 20.41 4.22
CA ASN A 5 28.98 21.68 3.87
C ASN A 5 27.46 21.49 4.04
N GLY A 6 26.93 21.87 5.19
CA GLY A 6 25.51 22.13 5.36
C GLY A 6 25.17 23.33 4.48
N LYS A 7 24.52 23.10 3.33
CA LYS A 7 23.86 24.18 2.59
C LYS A 7 22.79 24.75 3.52
N GLY A 8 23.00 25.99 3.98
CA GLY A 8 21.94 26.73 4.67
C GLY A 8 20.72 26.83 3.74
N LEU A 9 19.53 26.83 4.35
CA LEU A 9 18.27 27.07 3.62
C LEU A 9 18.41 28.36 2.78
N THR A 10 17.93 28.29 1.54
CA THR A 10 17.83 29.49 0.70
C THR A 10 16.83 30.46 1.31
N GLU A 11 16.92 31.76 0.97
CA GLU A 11 15.96 32.78 1.42
C GLU A 11 14.50 32.39 1.09
N LEU A 12 14.30 31.72 -0.06
CA LEU A 12 12.99 31.22 -0.47
C LEU A 12 12.50 30.08 0.42
N GLU A 13 13.38 29.12 0.75
CA GLU A 13 13.04 28.01 1.67
C GLU A 13 12.75 28.52 3.08
N LYS A 14 13.42 29.57 3.53
CA LYS A 14 13.13 30.22 4.82
C LYS A 14 11.76 30.91 4.80
N ALA A 15 11.45 31.67 3.73
CA ALA A 15 10.15 32.31 3.57
C ALA A 15 9.01 31.26 3.57
N PHE A 16 9.16 30.16 2.83
CA PHE A 16 8.16 29.09 2.85
C PHE A 16 8.06 28.35 4.19
N ALA A 17 9.14 28.29 4.98
CA ALA A 17 9.07 27.69 6.31
C ALA A 17 8.23 28.51 7.30
N GLU A 18 8.20 29.82 7.15
CA GLU A 18 7.34 30.71 7.93
C GLU A 18 5.86 30.61 7.53
N ASP A 19 5.60 30.29 6.26
CA ASP A 19 4.25 30.19 5.66
C ASP A 19 3.72 28.73 5.60
N MET A 20 4.39 27.80 6.26
CA MET A 20 3.94 26.40 6.30
C MET A 20 2.55 26.30 6.95
N ASN A 21 1.63 25.67 6.19
CA ASN A 21 0.19 25.48 6.50
C ASN A 21 -0.74 26.66 6.17
N LEU A 22 -0.25 27.78 5.68
CA LEU A 22 -1.13 28.85 5.16
C LEU A 22 -2.02 28.31 4.03
N GLY A 23 -3.31 28.60 4.12
CA GLY A 23 -4.32 28.11 3.17
C GLY A 23 -4.87 26.71 3.48
N PHE A 24 -4.41 26.08 4.57
CA PHE A 24 -4.91 24.79 5.05
C PHE A 24 -5.44 24.86 6.49
N GLU A 25 -5.71 26.05 7.00
CA GLU A 25 -6.08 26.30 8.40
C GLU A 25 -7.40 25.61 8.78
N GLU A 26 -8.32 25.49 7.83
CA GLU A 26 -9.63 24.86 8.04
C GLU A 26 -9.70 23.43 7.50
N VAL A 27 -8.59 22.90 6.92
CA VAL A 27 -8.57 21.55 6.35
C VAL A 27 -8.50 20.51 7.45
N THR A 28 -9.48 19.62 7.47
CA THR A 28 -9.56 18.50 8.40
C THR A 28 -9.16 17.19 7.72
N ALA A 29 -8.94 16.14 8.49
CA ALA A 29 -8.60 14.82 7.95
C ALA A 29 -9.71 14.25 7.03
N THR A 30 -10.95 14.71 7.18
CA THR A 30 -12.09 14.29 6.34
C THR A 30 -12.10 14.95 4.96
N ASP A 31 -11.38 16.05 4.81
CA ASP A 31 -11.30 16.81 3.55
C ASP A 31 -10.16 16.28 2.65
N LEU A 32 -9.32 15.40 3.20
CA LEU A 32 -8.17 14.85 2.52
C LEU A 32 -8.40 13.42 2.07
N GLN A 33 -8.02 13.12 0.84
CA GLN A 33 -7.95 11.74 0.37
C GLN A 33 -6.62 11.12 0.77
N ILE A 34 -6.69 9.94 1.40
CA ILE A 34 -5.49 9.17 1.73
C ILE A 34 -4.94 8.54 0.45
N PRO A 35 -3.69 8.81 0.06
CA PRO A 35 -3.08 8.21 -1.11
C PRO A 35 -2.77 6.74 -0.87
N PHE A 36 -3.34 5.86 -1.70
CA PHE A 36 -3.00 4.45 -1.72
C PHE A 36 -2.12 4.12 -2.91
N LEU A 37 -1.13 3.27 -2.71
CA LEU A 37 -0.46 2.59 -3.80
C LEU A 37 -1.21 1.31 -4.16
N ARG A 38 -1.68 1.20 -5.38
CA ARG A 38 -2.39 0.03 -5.90
C ARG A 38 -1.73 -0.51 -7.15
N ILE A 39 -1.92 -1.81 -7.39
CA ILE A 39 -1.50 -2.46 -8.64
C ILE A 39 -2.66 -2.46 -9.61
N ILE A 40 -2.41 -2.07 -10.84
CA ILE A 40 -3.36 -2.17 -11.95
C ILE A 40 -3.52 -3.65 -12.33
N GLN A 41 -4.74 -4.14 -12.23
CA GLN A 41 -5.12 -5.50 -12.64
C GLN A 41 -5.73 -5.50 -14.05
N ALA A 42 -5.91 -6.67 -14.66
CA ALA A 42 -6.46 -6.80 -16.00
C ALA A 42 -7.85 -6.17 -16.21
N LEU A 43 -8.64 -6.01 -15.15
CA LEU A 43 -9.98 -5.43 -15.21
C LEU A 43 -10.07 -4.06 -14.53
N SER A 44 -8.93 -3.47 -14.16
CA SER A 44 -8.90 -2.17 -13.51
C SER A 44 -9.41 -1.06 -14.44
N PRO A 45 -10.17 -0.08 -13.92
CA PRO A 45 -10.66 1.04 -14.71
C PRO A 45 -9.53 1.87 -15.33
N GLN A 46 -8.38 1.94 -14.68
CA GLN A 46 -7.21 2.71 -15.11
C GLN A 46 -6.68 2.36 -16.52
N ILE A 47 -6.98 1.17 -17.05
CA ILE A 47 -6.56 0.75 -18.40
C ILE A 47 -7.68 0.83 -19.43
N LYS A 48 -8.89 1.24 -19.05
CA LYS A 48 -10.04 1.34 -19.93
C LYS A 48 -10.23 2.78 -20.41
N LYS A 49 -9.98 3.07 -21.66
CA LYS A 49 -10.09 4.44 -22.22
C LYS A 49 -11.46 5.10 -22.05
N SER A 50 -12.53 4.31 -21.91
CA SER A 50 -13.90 4.82 -21.71
C SER A 50 -14.24 5.11 -20.24
N ASP A 51 -13.33 4.83 -19.31
CA ASP A 51 -13.56 4.99 -17.88
C ASP A 51 -13.00 6.34 -17.39
N GLY A 52 -13.72 7.00 -16.50
CA GLY A 52 -13.28 8.28 -15.90
C GLY A 52 -12.00 8.19 -15.09
N GLU A 53 -11.63 6.98 -14.66
CA GLU A 53 -10.38 6.71 -13.95
C GLU A 53 -9.23 6.29 -14.86
N TYR A 54 -9.40 6.37 -16.18
CA TYR A 54 -8.35 6.02 -17.14
C TYR A 54 -7.06 6.81 -16.88
N ILE A 55 -5.95 6.11 -16.91
CA ILE A 55 -4.60 6.69 -16.82
C ILE A 55 -3.88 6.40 -18.14
N GLU A 56 -3.45 7.44 -18.84
CA GLU A 56 -2.78 7.31 -20.13
C GLU A 56 -1.52 6.46 -20.01
N GLY A 57 -1.35 5.52 -20.94
CA GLY A 57 -0.22 4.60 -20.98
C GLY A 57 -0.18 3.58 -19.83
N ALA A 58 -1.21 3.50 -18.99
CA ALA A 58 -1.28 2.52 -17.92
C ALA A 58 -1.42 1.10 -18.47
N SER A 59 -0.72 0.18 -17.84
CA SER A 59 -0.72 -1.24 -18.17
C SER A 59 -0.96 -2.12 -16.95
N GLN A 60 -1.44 -3.33 -17.19
CA GLN A 60 -1.56 -4.32 -16.13
C GLN A 60 -0.19 -4.60 -15.50
N GLY A 61 -0.12 -4.45 -14.19
CA GLY A 61 1.09 -4.64 -13.42
C GLY A 61 1.75 -3.32 -12.98
N ASP A 62 1.36 -2.19 -13.56
CA ASP A 62 1.83 -0.91 -13.04
C ASP A 62 1.35 -0.69 -11.62
N ILE A 63 2.16 -0.02 -10.83
CA ILE A 63 1.79 0.53 -9.53
C ILE A 63 1.35 1.97 -9.75
N PHE A 64 0.28 2.41 -9.11
CA PHE A 64 -0.16 3.80 -9.20
C PHE A 64 -0.62 4.35 -7.85
N ASN A 65 -0.52 5.67 -7.71
CA ASN A 65 -1.08 6.41 -6.56
C ASN A 65 -2.52 6.81 -6.88
N THR A 66 -3.44 6.52 -5.97
CA THR A 66 -4.88 6.77 -6.18
C THR A 66 -5.27 8.24 -6.19
N VAL A 67 -4.46 9.13 -5.62
CA VAL A 67 -4.72 10.58 -5.55
C VAL A 67 -4.02 11.30 -6.70
N THR A 68 -2.71 11.15 -6.81
CA THR A 68 -1.91 11.86 -7.82
C THR A 68 -2.00 11.24 -9.21
N ARG A 69 -2.53 10.01 -9.30
CA ARG A 69 -2.55 9.18 -10.52
C ARG A 69 -1.18 8.89 -11.13
N LYS A 70 -0.09 9.29 -10.46
CA LYS A 70 1.27 8.95 -10.87
C LYS A 70 1.42 7.43 -10.89
N ARG A 71 2.02 6.91 -11.96
CA ARG A 71 2.24 5.48 -12.16
C ARG A 71 3.72 5.13 -12.25
N TRP A 72 4.02 3.90 -11.87
CA TRP A 72 5.34 3.28 -11.99
C TRP A 72 5.17 1.93 -12.67
N GLY A 73 5.88 1.74 -13.77
CA GLY A 73 5.92 0.50 -14.54
C GLY A 73 6.92 -0.53 -13.97
N ASP A 74 7.68 -1.15 -14.87
CA ASP A 74 8.60 -2.24 -14.54
C ASP A 74 9.73 -1.84 -13.58
N ASP A 75 10.10 -0.57 -13.53
CA ASP A 75 11.10 -0.07 -12.57
C ASP A 75 10.60 -0.08 -11.14
N GLY A 76 9.28 -0.05 -10.97
CA GLY A 76 8.64 -0.02 -9.68
C GLY A 76 8.84 1.29 -8.93
N VAL A 77 8.51 1.32 -7.65
CA VAL A 77 8.58 2.51 -6.79
C VAL A 77 9.49 2.25 -5.59
N VAL A 78 10.31 3.25 -5.23
CA VAL A 78 11.16 3.19 -4.03
C VAL A 78 10.38 3.76 -2.85
N VAL A 79 10.39 3.01 -1.74
CA VAL A 79 9.65 3.39 -0.53
C VAL A 79 10.50 3.21 0.74
N ILE A 80 10.18 4.01 1.75
CA ILE A 80 10.64 3.86 3.12
C ILE A 80 9.44 3.42 3.96
N PRO A 81 9.42 2.19 4.53
CA PRO A 81 8.33 1.77 5.41
C PRO A 81 8.43 2.49 6.74
N THR A 82 7.33 3.11 7.19
CA THR A 82 7.29 3.90 8.42
C THR A 82 6.52 3.23 9.54
N TYR A 83 5.36 2.63 9.20
CA TYR A 83 4.48 2.01 10.18
C TYR A 83 3.73 0.85 9.56
N PHE A 84 3.34 -0.11 10.38
CA PHE A 84 2.56 -1.29 10.00
C PHE A 84 1.37 -1.47 10.93
N GLN A 85 0.21 -1.80 10.35
CA GLN A 85 -0.99 -2.15 11.11
C GLN A 85 -1.74 -3.30 10.42
N MET A 86 -2.21 -4.26 11.20
CA MET A 86 -3.16 -5.26 10.71
C MET A 86 -4.58 -4.75 10.94
N LYS A 87 -5.35 -4.59 9.87
CA LYS A 87 -6.76 -4.20 9.88
C LYS A 87 -7.65 -5.41 9.66
N PHE A 88 -8.80 -5.40 10.29
CA PHE A 88 -9.85 -6.41 10.16
C PHE A 88 -11.08 -5.71 9.59
N LEU A 89 -11.33 -5.91 8.31
CA LEU A 89 -12.35 -5.18 7.56
C LEU A 89 -13.52 -6.08 7.27
N GLU A 90 -14.74 -5.61 7.54
CA GLU A 90 -15.97 -6.31 7.25
C GLU A 90 -16.54 -5.87 5.90
N PHE A 91 -16.92 -6.84 5.07
CA PHE A 91 -17.53 -6.62 3.78
C PHE A 91 -18.78 -7.48 3.59
N VAL A 92 -19.78 -6.93 2.95
CA VAL A 92 -20.89 -7.73 2.39
C VAL A 92 -20.31 -8.61 1.28
N PRO A 93 -20.64 -9.94 1.24
CA PRO A 93 -20.21 -10.82 0.16
C PRO A 93 -20.64 -10.29 -1.22
N ARG A 94 -19.79 -10.47 -2.22
CA ARG A 94 -20.10 -10.00 -3.60
C ARG A 94 -21.37 -10.61 -4.18
N THR A 95 -21.72 -11.84 -3.77
CA THR A 95 -22.97 -12.53 -4.13
C THR A 95 -24.20 -11.84 -3.59
N GLN A 96 -24.05 -10.98 -2.55
CA GLN A 96 -25.11 -10.22 -1.91
C GLN A 96 -25.01 -8.71 -2.20
N GLY A 97 -24.35 -8.33 -3.27
CA GLY A 97 -24.19 -6.93 -3.69
C GLY A 97 -22.81 -6.33 -3.40
N GLY A 98 -22.06 -6.90 -2.48
CA GLY A 98 -20.75 -6.37 -2.07
C GLY A 98 -20.88 -5.08 -1.24
N GLY A 99 -19.75 -4.59 -0.74
CA GLY A 99 -19.69 -3.31 -0.03
C GLY A 99 -18.85 -3.40 1.24
N PHE A 100 -18.22 -2.30 1.58
CA PHE A 100 -17.51 -2.14 2.84
C PHE A 100 -18.48 -1.73 3.94
N ILE A 101 -18.42 -2.40 5.08
CA ILE A 101 -19.25 -2.11 6.27
C ILE A 101 -18.47 -1.29 7.28
N GLY A 102 -17.27 -1.76 7.65
CA GLY A 102 -16.49 -1.12 8.68
C GLY A 102 -15.22 -1.86 9.05
N GLU A 103 -14.53 -1.34 10.05
CA GLU A 103 -13.36 -1.95 10.66
C GLU A 103 -13.73 -2.55 12.00
N LEU A 104 -13.34 -3.80 12.23
CA LEU A 104 -13.51 -4.51 13.48
C LEU A 104 -12.22 -4.45 14.31
N SER A 105 -12.37 -4.43 15.63
CA SER A 105 -11.23 -4.54 16.53
C SER A 105 -10.62 -5.95 16.44
N ALA A 106 -9.28 -6.02 16.42
CA ALA A 106 -8.58 -7.31 16.49
C ALA A 106 -8.94 -8.13 17.74
N ALA A 107 -9.39 -7.47 18.82
CA ALA A 107 -9.77 -8.08 20.07
C ALA A 107 -11.26 -8.42 20.14
N SER A 108 -12.06 -8.04 19.14
CA SER A 108 -13.49 -8.30 19.13
C SER A 108 -13.81 -9.80 19.03
N GLU A 109 -14.98 -10.18 19.54
CA GLU A 109 -15.43 -11.56 19.51
C GLU A 109 -15.67 -12.02 18.07
N GLU A 110 -16.26 -11.17 17.24
CA GLU A 110 -16.55 -11.46 15.84
C GLU A 110 -15.29 -11.85 15.06
N VAL A 111 -14.16 -11.16 15.31
CA VAL A 111 -12.87 -11.48 14.66
C VAL A 111 -12.32 -12.81 15.16
N ARG A 112 -12.54 -13.16 16.44
CA ARG A 112 -12.03 -14.39 17.03
C ARG A 112 -12.87 -15.62 16.65
N THR A 113 -14.17 -15.45 16.48
CA THR A 113 -15.11 -16.52 16.10
C THR A 113 -15.27 -16.71 14.60
N ALA A 114 -14.66 -15.82 13.79
CA ALA A 114 -14.72 -15.92 12.34
C ALA A 114 -14.25 -17.27 11.82
N ILE A 115 -15.05 -17.90 10.97
CA ILE A 115 -14.82 -19.25 10.45
C ILE A 115 -14.32 -19.16 9.01
N ARG A 116 -13.28 -19.94 8.70
CA ARG A 116 -12.82 -20.06 7.33
C ARG A 116 -13.67 -21.06 6.56
N ASP A 117 -14.38 -20.57 5.56
CA ASP A 117 -15.13 -21.37 4.61
C ASP A 117 -14.16 -22.23 3.77
N LYS A 118 -14.42 -23.55 3.71
CA LYS A 118 -13.51 -24.53 3.08
C LYS A 118 -13.55 -24.47 1.55
N ASP A 119 -14.70 -24.09 0.98
CA ASP A 119 -14.91 -24.09 -0.46
C ASP A 119 -14.37 -22.83 -1.12
N THR A 120 -14.63 -21.68 -0.50
CA THR A 120 -14.20 -20.37 -1.00
C THR A 120 -12.86 -19.91 -0.42
N GLY A 121 -12.48 -20.43 0.75
CA GLY A 121 -11.31 -20.00 1.53
C GLY A 121 -11.46 -18.61 2.15
N MET A 122 -12.66 -18.03 2.12
CA MET A 122 -12.98 -16.75 2.77
C MET A 122 -13.16 -16.94 4.28
N GLU A 123 -12.81 -15.94 5.07
CA GLU A 123 -13.17 -15.88 6.48
C GLU A 123 -14.55 -15.21 6.59
N LEU A 124 -15.49 -15.87 7.23
CA LEU A 124 -16.86 -15.41 7.40
C LEU A 124 -17.15 -15.13 8.87
N LEU A 125 -17.83 -14.02 9.12
CA LEU A 125 -18.41 -13.67 10.41
C LEU A 125 -19.73 -14.43 10.62
N GLU A 126 -20.23 -14.45 11.86
CA GLU A 126 -21.50 -15.11 12.19
C GLU A 126 -22.70 -14.53 11.42
N ASN A 127 -22.66 -13.25 11.09
CA ASN A 127 -23.68 -12.58 10.27
C ASN A 127 -23.59 -12.90 8.77
N GLY A 128 -22.63 -13.75 8.35
CA GLY A 128 -22.41 -14.13 6.97
C GLY A 128 -21.55 -13.16 6.15
N ASN A 129 -21.11 -12.05 6.72
CA ASN A 129 -20.22 -11.09 6.07
C ASN A 129 -18.77 -11.62 5.97
N GLU A 130 -18.03 -11.15 4.98
CA GLU A 130 -16.63 -11.53 4.76
C GLU A 130 -15.73 -10.70 5.69
N LEU A 131 -14.89 -11.37 6.49
CA LEU A 131 -13.80 -10.77 7.24
C LEU A 131 -12.54 -10.73 6.38
N VAL A 132 -12.07 -9.55 6.05
CA VAL A 132 -10.87 -9.36 5.23
C VAL A 132 -9.71 -8.84 6.07
N ARG A 133 -8.76 -9.71 6.37
CA ARG A 133 -7.50 -9.31 7.02
C ARG A 133 -6.67 -8.52 6.02
N THR A 134 -6.33 -7.28 6.39
CA THR A 134 -5.62 -6.34 5.54
C THR A 134 -4.37 -5.85 6.25
N ALA A 135 -3.20 -6.21 5.72
CA ALA A 135 -1.92 -5.70 6.19
C ALA A 135 -1.69 -4.32 5.58
N GLN A 136 -1.83 -3.29 6.38
CA GLN A 136 -1.59 -1.90 5.99
C GLN A 136 -0.15 -1.51 6.27
N HIS A 137 0.58 -1.14 5.22
CA HIS A 137 1.93 -0.60 5.30
C HIS A 137 1.88 0.89 5.00
N TYR A 138 2.25 1.72 5.95
CA TYR A 138 2.44 3.16 5.77
C TYR A 138 3.87 3.39 5.28
N VAL A 139 4.00 4.12 4.19
CA VAL A 139 5.29 4.32 3.53
C VAL A 139 5.49 5.79 3.14
N LYS A 140 6.75 6.17 2.98
CA LYS A 140 7.15 7.36 2.23
C LYS A 140 7.66 6.92 0.87
N LEU A 141 7.08 7.45 -0.21
CA LEU A 141 7.61 7.33 -1.56
C LEU A 141 8.84 8.21 -1.65
N VAL A 142 9.91 7.69 -2.25
CA VAL A 142 11.11 8.46 -2.52
C VAL A 142 11.12 8.85 -4.00
N HIS A 143 11.00 10.13 -4.28
CA HIS A 143 11.05 10.66 -5.64
C HIS A 143 12.50 10.88 -6.10
N GLU A 144 12.70 11.05 -7.40
CA GLU A 144 14.03 11.24 -7.98
C GLU A 144 14.71 12.54 -7.51
N ASP A 145 13.93 13.56 -7.21
CA ASP A 145 14.38 14.84 -6.63
C ASP A 145 14.68 14.76 -5.13
N GLY A 146 14.51 13.59 -4.53
CA GLY A 146 14.69 13.35 -3.09
C GLY A 146 13.49 13.73 -2.22
N SER A 147 12.43 14.27 -2.79
CA SER A 147 11.19 14.58 -2.06
C SER A 147 10.50 13.31 -1.57
N LEU A 148 9.74 13.44 -0.48
CA LEU A 148 9.03 12.34 0.17
C LEU A 148 7.53 12.58 0.15
N GLU A 149 6.78 11.58 -0.31
CA GLU A 149 5.33 11.58 -0.34
C GLU A 149 4.77 10.45 0.52
N SER A 150 3.74 10.72 1.34
CA SER A 150 3.11 9.69 2.16
C SER A 150 2.14 8.85 1.33
N ALA A 151 2.14 7.53 1.54
CA ALA A 151 1.14 6.64 0.95
C ALA A 151 0.89 5.42 1.84
N ILE A 152 -0.22 4.73 1.57
CA ILE A 152 -0.59 3.47 2.22
C ILE A 152 -0.63 2.36 1.18
N ILE A 153 -0.19 1.17 1.59
CA ILE A 153 -0.27 -0.04 0.79
C ILE A 153 -1.10 -1.06 1.55
N ASP A 154 -2.25 -1.43 0.99
CA ASP A 154 -3.10 -2.50 1.51
C ASP A 154 -2.72 -3.82 0.86
N MET A 155 -2.24 -4.75 1.68
CA MET A 155 -1.97 -6.12 1.26
C MET A 155 -2.98 -7.07 1.90
N LYS A 156 -3.85 -7.68 1.10
CA LYS A 156 -4.92 -8.58 1.54
C LYS A 156 -4.97 -9.87 0.74
N LYS A 157 -5.66 -10.89 1.27
CA LYS A 157 -5.81 -12.21 0.62
C LYS A 157 -4.45 -12.80 0.24
N THR A 158 -4.19 -13.02 -1.03
CA THR A 158 -2.93 -13.61 -1.55
C THR A 158 -1.71 -12.73 -1.29
N GLN A 159 -1.89 -11.43 -1.11
CA GLN A 159 -0.79 -10.50 -0.81
C GLN A 159 -0.32 -10.55 0.65
N LEU A 160 -1.10 -11.11 1.59
CA LEU A 160 -0.68 -11.24 2.99
C LEU A 160 0.64 -12.04 3.11
N LYS A 161 0.84 -13.04 2.26
CA LYS A 161 2.12 -13.78 2.21
C LYS A 161 3.29 -12.85 1.85
N ARG A 162 3.08 -11.91 0.93
CA ARG A 162 4.10 -10.94 0.51
C ARG A 162 4.39 -9.91 1.60
N SER A 163 3.34 -9.45 2.29
CA SER A 163 3.48 -8.60 3.47
C SER A 163 4.36 -9.27 4.53
N ARG A 164 4.09 -10.55 4.87
CA ARG A 164 4.90 -11.29 5.86
C ARG A 164 6.37 -11.42 5.45
N ILE A 165 6.64 -11.70 4.17
CA ILE A 165 8.01 -11.76 3.65
C ILE A 165 8.69 -10.40 3.81
N TRP A 166 8.02 -9.32 3.45
CA TRP A 166 8.57 -7.96 3.57
C TRP A 166 8.83 -7.60 5.04
N MET A 167 7.90 -7.89 5.95
CA MET A 167 8.10 -7.71 7.39
C MET A 167 9.32 -8.49 7.90
N SER A 168 9.48 -9.76 7.47
CA SER A 168 10.66 -10.56 7.82
C SER A 168 11.95 -9.94 7.29
N MET A 169 11.96 -9.42 6.06
CA MET A 169 13.12 -8.72 5.51
C MET A 169 13.52 -7.50 6.34
N MET A 170 12.53 -6.72 6.82
CA MET A 170 12.77 -5.57 7.69
C MET A 170 13.36 -5.99 9.05
N THR A 171 12.77 -7.01 9.68
CA THR A 171 13.21 -7.47 11.01
C THR A 171 14.59 -8.16 11.00
N MET A 172 15.01 -8.68 9.85
CA MET A 172 16.35 -9.24 9.66
C MET A 172 17.44 -8.18 9.56
N GLN A 173 17.10 -6.91 9.31
CA GLN A 173 18.07 -5.81 9.25
C GLN A 173 18.56 -5.50 10.66
N LYS A 174 19.83 -5.79 10.93
CA LYS A 174 20.44 -5.59 12.25
C LYS A 174 21.71 -4.75 12.16
N ARG A 175 21.96 -3.98 13.21
CA ARG A 175 23.22 -3.28 13.44
C ARG A 175 23.62 -3.45 14.90
N ASN A 176 24.83 -3.92 15.16
CA ASN A 176 25.34 -4.20 16.52
C ASN A 176 24.38 -5.12 17.31
N GLY A 177 23.85 -6.18 16.66
CA GLY A 177 22.96 -7.17 17.28
C GLY A 177 21.51 -6.70 17.49
N LYS A 178 21.19 -5.40 17.29
CA LYS A 178 19.84 -4.83 17.43
C LYS A 178 19.14 -4.71 16.08
N THR A 179 17.86 -5.02 16.05
CA THR A 179 17.02 -4.83 14.85
C THR A 179 16.92 -3.35 14.54
N LEU A 180 17.12 -2.97 13.28
CA LEU A 180 16.94 -1.61 12.83
C LEU A 180 15.45 -1.23 12.79
N PRO A 181 15.10 0.06 12.97
CA PRO A 181 13.74 0.51 12.77
C PRO A 181 13.32 0.32 11.30
N SER A 182 12.02 0.17 11.04
CA SER A 182 11.47 -0.10 9.70
C SER A 182 11.92 0.91 8.65
N PHE A 183 12.05 2.18 9.06
CA PHE A 183 12.43 3.30 8.20
C PHE A 183 13.94 3.44 7.96
N ALA A 184 14.78 2.53 8.50
CA ALA A 184 16.23 2.61 8.34
C ALA A 184 16.73 2.19 6.95
N LYS A 185 15.87 1.59 6.14
CA LYS A 185 16.21 1.08 4.82
C LYS A 185 15.12 1.41 3.80
N THR A 186 15.53 1.56 2.56
CA THR A 186 14.65 1.73 1.42
C THR A 186 14.36 0.40 0.74
N TYR A 187 13.17 0.29 0.15
CA TYR A 187 12.75 -0.91 -0.57
C TYR A 187 12.17 -0.51 -1.91
N ARG A 188 12.50 -1.26 -2.95
CA ARG A 188 11.86 -1.15 -4.26
C ARG A 188 10.69 -2.10 -4.34
N LEU A 189 9.53 -1.57 -4.61
CA LEU A 189 8.31 -2.34 -4.82
C LEU A 189 8.05 -2.51 -6.31
N LYS A 190 7.90 -3.74 -6.75
CA LYS A 190 7.52 -4.10 -8.12
C LYS A 190 6.30 -5.00 -8.10
N ALA A 191 5.51 -4.93 -9.15
CA ALA A 191 4.47 -5.93 -9.37
C ALA A 191 5.10 -7.22 -9.91
N TRP A 192 4.67 -8.34 -9.34
CA TRP A 192 5.06 -9.67 -9.79
C TRP A 192 3.85 -10.41 -10.34
N ARG A 193 3.92 -10.88 -11.56
CA ARG A 193 2.87 -11.72 -12.14
C ARG A 193 2.99 -13.13 -11.58
N THR A 194 1.94 -13.62 -10.95
CA THR A 194 1.82 -15.02 -10.58
C THR A 194 0.89 -15.69 -11.60
N ALA A 195 1.42 -16.58 -12.40
CA ALA A 195 0.59 -17.44 -13.24
C ALA A 195 -0.12 -18.45 -12.34
N THR A 196 -1.42 -18.33 -12.21
CA THR A 196 -2.22 -19.36 -11.54
C THR A 196 -2.87 -20.19 -12.62
N THR A 197 -2.36 -21.41 -12.83
CA THR A 197 -2.98 -22.38 -13.73
C THR A 197 -4.18 -22.98 -12.98
N ARG A 198 -5.39 -22.53 -13.31
CA ARG A 198 -6.62 -23.26 -13.02
C ARG A 198 -7.16 -23.81 -14.34
N ALA A 199 -7.83 -24.97 -14.29
CA ALA A 199 -8.30 -25.75 -15.44
C ALA A 199 -9.20 -25.04 -16.47
N ALA A 200 -9.42 -23.73 -16.33
CA ALA A 200 -10.27 -22.91 -17.23
C ALA A 200 -9.62 -21.57 -17.63
N GLY A 201 -8.32 -21.54 -17.84
CA GLY A 201 -7.62 -20.36 -18.35
C GLY A 201 -6.65 -19.72 -17.34
N THR A 202 -5.52 -19.25 -17.88
CA THR A 202 -4.46 -18.56 -17.10
C THR A 202 -4.92 -17.16 -16.74
N ARG A 203 -5.35 -16.94 -15.49
CA ARG A 203 -5.55 -15.60 -14.96
C ARG A 203 -4.30 -15.17 -14.20
N GLY A 204 -3.50 -14.30 -14.82
CA GLY A 204 -2.36 -13.68 -14.14
C GLY A 204 -2.86 -12.68 -13.09
N MET A 205 -2.58 -12.92 -11.82
CA MET A 205 -2.75 -11.92 -10.76
C MET A 205 -1.41 -11.24 -10.49
N SER A 206 -1.39 -9.92 -10.46
CA SER A 206 -0.21 -9.16 -10.06
C SER A 206 -0.23 -8.97 -8.54
N ALA A 207 0.91 -9.21 -7.90
CA ALA A 207 1.12 -9.00 -6.47
C ALA A 207 2.37 -8.16 -6.25
N LEU A 208 2.40 -7.34 -5.19
CA LEU A 208 3.58 -6.56 -4.82
C LEU A 208 4.70 -7.46 -4.30
N ARG A 209 5.91 -7.18 -4.73
CA ARG A 209 7.14 -7.75 -4.20
C ARG A 209 8.08 -6.63 -3.79
N ALA A 210 8.52 -6.65 -2.53
CA ALA A 210 9.57 -5.77 -2.03
C ALA A 210 10.94 -6.39 -2.22
N THR A 211 11.92 -5.58 -2.61
CA THR A 211 13.35 -5.89 -2.61
C THR A 211 14.08 -4.76 -1.91
N LEU A 212 15.11 -5.09 -1.12
CA LEU A 212 15.99 -4.08 -0.52
C LEU A 212 16.69 -3.30 -1.64
N THR A 213 16.80 -2.00 -1.50
CA THR A 213 17.66 -1.17 -2.36
C THR A 213 18.98 -0.94 -1.64
N ASP A 214 20.05 -1.03 -2.38
CA ASP A 214 21.40 -0.77 -1.89
C ASP A 214 21.58 0.72 -1.57
#